data_d1cb81197e7a46ea088177f1708be80a
#
_entry.id   d1cb81197e7a46ea088177f1708be80a
#
_cell.length_a   1.000
_cell.length_b   1.000
_cell.length_c   1.000
_cell.angle_alpha   90.00
_cell.angle_beta   90.00
_cell.angle_gamma   90.00
#
_symmetry.space_group_name_H-M   'P 1'
#
loop_
_entity.id
_entity.type
_entity.pdbx_description
1 polymer ?
#
loop_
_entity_poly.entity_id
_entity_poly.type
_entity_poly.pdbx_seq_one_letter_code
_entity_poly.pdbx_strand_id
1 'polypeptide(L)'
;MLRVLAPGDGLVEVAGVKNYRSILFAAAAIVFAVGSSVQAAPEWLTDYKKAQQEAKTSNRLLLVDFTGSDWCGWCIKLDKEVFSKPEFKDYANKNLVLMEADFPRAKAQAVGLKKQNQELAQQYQIQGFPTIIVLNGDGQKIGELGYMEGGATTFIAELEKLRKG
;
A
#
# COMPACT_ATOMS: atom_id res chain seq x y z
N MET A 1 -41.08 64.57 28.59
CA MET A 1 -40.12 65.62 28.99
C MET A 1 -38.75 64.89 29.11
N LEU A 2 -37.89 65.04 28.23
CA LEU A 2 -36.62 65.76 28.22
C LEU A 2 -35.98 65.60 26.82
N ARG A 3 -35.85 66.69 26.14
CA ARG A 3 -35.00 66.85 24.96
C ARG A 3 -33.56 66.97 25.41
N VAL A 4 -32.63 66.32 24.72
CA VAL A 4 -31.24 66.78 24.57
C VAL A 4 -30.82 66.71 23.13
N LEU A 5 -30.28 67.80 22.67
CA LEU A 5 -29.94 68.22 21.33
C LEU A 5 -28.68 67.50 20.80
N ALA A 6 -28.65 67.32 19.48
CA ALA A 6 -27.44 67.10 18.68
C ALA A 6 -26.49 68.30 18.73
N PRO A 7 -25.21 68.15 18.41
CA PRO A 7 -24.77 68.71 17.13
C PRO A 7 -23.65 67.90 16.48
N GLY A 8 -23.49 68.08 15.18
CA GLY A 8 -22.25 67.83 14.49
C GLY A 8 -22.40 67.04 13.18
N ASP A 9 -22.73 67.80 12.15
CA ASP A 9 -22.65 67.40 10.75
C ASP A 9 -21.27 66.87 10.39
N GLY A 10 -21.28 65.72 9.78
CA GLY A 10 -20.12 65.14 9.13
C GLY A 10 -20.56 64.05 8.20
N LEU A 11 -21.06 64.39 7.03
CA LEU A 11 -21.25 63.51 5.91
C LEU A 11 -19.89 62.95 5.50
N VAL A 12 -19.54 61.79 5.99
CA VAL A 12 -18.41 61.02 5.41
C VAL A 12 -18.98 60.28 4.21
N GLU A 13 -18.74 60.86 3.07
CA GLU A 13 -18.97 60.27 1.77
C GLU A 13 -18.03 59.06 1.63
N VAL A 14 -18.55 57.86 1.84
CA VAL A 14 -17.82 56.63 1.60
C VAL A 14 -17.77 56.41 0.09
N ALA A 15 -16.71 56.94 -0.52
CA ALA A 15 -16.41 56.71 -1.94
C ALA A 15 -16.37 55.21 -2.24
N GLY A 16 -17.31 54.80 -3.08
CA GLY A 16 -17.15 53.74 -4.06
C GLY A 16 -16.52 52.43 -3.67
N VAL A 17 -17.23 51.50 -3.04
CA VAL A 17 -16.91 50.09 -3.14
C VAL A 17 -17.44 49.55 -4.47
N LYS A 18 -16.88 50.04 -5.57
CA LYS A 18 -16.98 49.41 -6.88
C LYS A 18 -15.76 48.50 -7.02
N ASN A 19 -15.85 47.25 -6.66
CA ASN A 19 -14.98 46.18 -7.18
C ASN A 19 -14.90 44.97 -6.23
N TYR A 20 -15.86 44.75 -5.33
CA TYR A 20 -15.86 43.53 -4.52
C TYR A 20 -16.13 42.26 -5.36
N ARG A 21 -16.72 42.41 -6.57
CA ARG A 21 -16.95 41.28 -7.50
C ARG A 21 -15.63 40.73 -8.10
N SER A 22 -14.58 41.55 -8.21
CA SER A 22 -13.27 41.13 -8.70
C SER A 22 -12.42 40.45 -7.63
N ILE A 23 -12.70 40.68 -6.34
CA ILE A 23 -11.94 40.06 -5.24
C ILE A 23 -12.43 38.62 -4.98
N LEU A 24 -13.70 38.33 -5.27
CA LEU A 24 -14.25 36.96 -5.07
C LEU A 24 -13.81 35.97 -6.15
N PHE A 25 -13.31 36.41 -7.31
CA PHE A 25 -12.77 35.52 -8.34
C PHE A 25 -11.29 35.19 -8.15
N ALA A 26 -10.55 35.92 -7.32
CA ALA A 26 -9.13 35.64 -7.04
C ALA A 26 -8.92 34.62 -5.92
N ALA A 27 -9.94 34.36 -5.09
CA ALA A 27 -9.83 33.42 -3.96
C ALA A 27 -10.19 31.97 -4.33
N ALA A 28 -10.72 31.72 -5.53
CA ALA A 28 -11.13 30.37 -5.95
C ALA A 28 -10.05 29.56 -6.71
N ALA A 29 -8.86 30.14 -6.92
CA ALA A 29 -7.79 29.51 -7.73
C ALA A 29 -6.68 28.81 -6.92
N ILE A 30 -6.81 28.65 -5.61
CA ILE A 30 -5.70 28.16 -4.76
C ILE A 30 -5.99 26.81 -4.09
N VAL A 31 -6.85 25.95 -4.62
CA VAL A 31 -7.09 24.63 -4.01
C VAL A 31 -7.07 23.51 -5.05
N PHE A 32 -6.04 23.46 -5.88
CA PHE A 32 -5.67 22.25 -6.60
C PHE A 32 -4.15 22.09 -6.63
N ALA A 33 -3.51 22.18 -5.46
CA ALA A 33 -2.29 21.44 -5.28
C ALA A 33 -2.70 19.96 -5.12
N VAL A 34 -2.83 19.26 -6.24
CA VAL A 34 -2.87 17.79 -6.24
C VAL A 34 -1.53 17.35 -5.67
N GLY A 35 -1.50 17.15 -4.37
CA GLY A 35 -0.38 16.51 -3.71
C GLY A 35 -0.25 15.12 -4.33
N SER A 36 0.70 14.95 -5.23
CA SER A 36 1.18 13.63 -5.60
C SER A 36 1.70 13.01 -4.31
N SER A 37 0.85 12.23 -3.63
CA SER A 37 1.30 11.41 -2.51
C SER A 37 2.32 10.44 -3.10
N VAL A 38 3.60 10.67 -2.83
CA VAL A 38 4.64 9.67 -3.06
C VAL A 38 4.26 8.49 -2.16
N GLN A 39 3.64 7.50 -2.75
CA GLN A 39 3.26 6.29 -2.04
C GLN A 39 4.54 5.54 -1.71
N ALA A 40 4.82 5.31 -0.43
CA ALA A 40 5.95 4.51 0.00
C ALA A 40 5.87 3.10 -0.63
N ALA A 41 7.02 2.50 -0.89
CA ALA A 41 7.05 1.11 -1.33
C ALA A 41 6.37 0.21 -0.28
N PRO A 42 5.65 -0.85 -0.70
CA PRO A 42 5.01 -1.75 0.24
C PRO A 42 6.07 -2.44 1.11
N GLU A 43 5.79 -2.51 2.42
CA GLU A 43 6.68 -3.14 3.38
C GLU A 43 6.53 -4.67 3.29
N TRP A 44 7.65 -5.38 3.23
CA TRP A 44 7.71 -6.82 3.38
C TRP A 44 7.88 -7.19 4.85
N LEU A 45 6.87 -7.80 5.43
CA LEU A 45 6.89 -8.29 6.79
C LEU A 45 7.61 -9.65 6.86
N THR A 46 8.19 -9.95 8.02
CA THR A 46 8.80 -11.27 8.27
C THR A 46 8.09 -12.05 9.38
N ASP A 47 7.25 -11.37 10.17
CA ASP A 47 6.43 -11.98 11.22
C ASP A 47 5.06 -12.37 10.66
N TYR A 48 4.78 -13.68 10.60
CA TYR A 48 3.54 -14.21 10.06
C TYR A 48 2.30 -13.78 10.84
N LYS A 49 2.38 -13.76 12.17
CA LYS A 49 1.23 -13.36 13.00
C LYS A 49 0.87 -11.90 12.80
N LYS A 50 1.90 -11.03 12.73
CA LYS A 50 1.72 -9.61 12.42
C LYS A 50 1.11 -9.44 11.03
N ALA A 51 1.65 -10.13 10.02
CA ALA A 51 1.16 -10.05 8.65
C ALA A 51 -0.31 -10.50 8.52
N GLN A 52 -0.66 -11.62 9.15
CA GLN A 52 -2.03 -12.13 9.16
C GLN A 52 -3.00 -11.19 9.87
N GLN A 53 -2.60 -10.64 11.03
CA GLN A 53 -3.41 -9.66 11.75
C GLN A 53 -3.63 -8.40 10.91
N GLU A 54 -2.61 -7.92 10.22
CA GLU A 54 -2.71 -6.76 9.34
C GLU A 54 -3.64 -7.04 8.15
N ALA A 55 -3.50 -8.21 7.51
CA ALA A 55 -4.37 -8.62 6.41
C ALA A 55 -5.85 -8.64 6.85
N LYS A 56 -6.12 -9.22 8.02
CA LYS A 56 -7.46 -9.28 8.59
C LYS A 56 -8.05 -7.90 8.88
N THR A 57 -7.29 -7.02 9.55
CA THR A 57 -7.78 -5.70 9.95
C THR A 57 -7.95 -4.73 8.77
N SER A 58 -7.11 -4.87 7.74
CA SER A 58 -7.17 -4.04 6.54
C SER A 58 -8.05 -4.61 5.43
N ASN A 59 -8.60 -5.81 5.60
CA ASN A 59 -9.35 -6.55 4.59
C ASN A 59 -8.59 -6.71 3.26
N ARG A 60 -7.27 -6.93 3.35
CA ARG A 60 -6.37 -7.19 2.23
C ARG A 60 -5.98 -8.67 2.20
N LEU A 61 -5.59 -9.15 1.03
CA LEU A 61 -5.00 -10.48 0.91
C LEU A 61 -3.61 -10.50 1.54
N LEU A 62 -3.23 -11.62 2.15
CA LEU A 62 -1.85 -11.86 2.57
C LEU A 62 -1.14 -12.69 1.49
N LEU A 63 -0.08 -12.11 0.93
CA LEU A 63 0.83 -12.77 0.02
C LEU A 63 2.06 -13.20 0.81
N VAL A 64 2.30 -14.52 0.90
CA VAL A 64 3.49 -15.08 1.56
C VAL A 64 4.43 -15.62 0.49
N ASP A 65 5.59 -14.98 0.32
CA ASP A 65 6.65 -15.42 -0.60
C ASP A 65 7.62 -16.35 0.12
N PHE A 66 7.60 -17.64 -0.25
CA PHE A 66 8.61 -18.60 0.17
C PHE A 66 9.78 -18.53 -0.81
N THR A 67 10.91 -18.04 -0.33
CA THR A 67 12.03 -17.64 -1.17
C THR A 67 13.39 -18.10 -0.64
N GLY A 68 14.39 -18.08 -1.48
CA GLY A 68 15.80 -18.21 -1.13
C GLY A 68 16.58 -17.03 -1.65
N SER A 69 16.52 -15.91 -0.91
CA SER A 69 16.90 -14.56 -1.37
C SER A 69 18.34 -14.44 -1.87
N ASP A 70 19.25 -15.29 -1.40
CA ASP A 70 20.69 -15.22 -1.71
C ASP A 70 21.22 -16.34 -2.60
N TRP A 71 20.36 -17.30 -3.03
CA TRP A 71 20.81 -18.44 -3.82
C TRP A 71 19.82 -18.90 -4.90
N CYS A 72 18.51 -18.61 -4.75
CA CYS A 72 17.49 -19.09 -5.67
C CYS A 72 17.38 -18.17 -6.90
N GLY A 73 17.91 -18.59 -8.03
CA GLY A 73 17.90 -17.79 -9.25
C GLY A 73 16.51 -17.40 -9.74
N TRP A 74 15.50 -18.28 -9.62
CA TRP A 74 14.11 -18.00 -9.99
C TRP A 74 13.44 -17.02 -9.02
N CYS A 75 13.80 -17.06 -7.72
CA CYS A 75 13.31 -16.11 -6.74
C CYS A 75 13.83 -14.69 -7.03
N ILE A 76 15.15 -14.58 -7.30
CA ILE A 76 15.78 -13.31 -7.69
C ILE A 76 15.16 -12.76 -8.99
N LYS A 77 14.85 -13.65 -9.93
CA LYS A 77 14.19 -13.28 -11.19
C LYS A 77 12.76 -12.79 -10.93
N LEU A 78 11.99 -13.46 -10.09
CA LEU A 78 10.64 -13.05 -9.67
C LEU A 78 10.65 -11.68 -9.01
N ASP A 79 11.55 -11.44 -8.07
CA ASP A 79 11.70 -10.12 -7.46
C ASP A 79 11.97 -9.03 -8.50
N LYS A 80 12.94 -9.27 -9.38
CA LYS A 80 13.34 -8.30 -10.41
C LYS A 80 12.24 -8.00 -11.42
N GLU A 81 11.50 -9.01 -11.86
CA GLU A 81 10.51 -8.90 -12.93
C GLU A 81 9.10 -8.58 -12.45
N VAL A 82 8.81 -8.83 -11.16
CA VAL A 82 7.48 -8.63 -10.59
C VAL A 82 7.54 -7.69 -9.37
N PHE A 83 8.12 -8.12 -8.26
CA PHE A 83 7.95 -7.44 -6.97
C PHE A 83 8.63 -6.07 -6.91
N SER A 84 9.74 -5.89 -7.62
CA SER A 84 10.45 -4.62 -7.73
C SER A 84 9.77 -3.61 -8.67
N LYS A 85 8.78 -4.04 -9.47
CA LYS A 85 8.13 -3.18 -10.47
C LYS A 85 7.14 -2.20 -9.86
N PRO A 86 7.08 -0.96 -10.37
CA PRO A 86 6.12 0.04 -9.88
C PRO A 86 4.69 -0.46 -9.91
N GLU A 87 4.28 -1.13 -10.98
CA GLU A 87 2.92 -1.65 -11.16
C GLU A 87 2.53 -2.63 -10.06
N PHE A 88 3.45 -3.53 -9.67
CA PHE A 88 3.22 -4.45 -8.56
C PHE A 88 3.17 -3.72 -7.22
N LYS A 89 4.07 -2.77 -6.99
CA LYS A 89 4.11 -1.98 -5.75
C LYS A 89 2.82 -1.19 -5.55
N ASP A 90 2.32 -0.56 -6.61
CA ASP A 90 1.06 0.19 -6.58
C ASP A 90 -0.14 -0.71 -6.31
N TYR A 91 -0.16 -1.90 -6.92
CA TYR A 91 -1.18 -2.91 -6.67
C TYR A 91 -1.11 -3.44 -5.23
N ALA A 92 0.08 -3.80 -4.77
CA ALA A 92 0.32 -4.36 -3.44
C ALA A 92 -0.08 -3.40 -2.33
N ASN A 93 0.29 -2.13 -2.43
CA ASN A 93 -0.11 -1.10 -1.46
C ASN A 93 -1.61 -1.02 -1.23
N LYS A 94 -2.42 -1.32 -2.25
CA LYS A 94 -3.88 -1.24 -2.19
C LYS A 94 -4.54 -2.55 -1.77
N ASN A 95 -3.97 -3.68 -2.17
CA ASN A 95 -4.67 -4.96 -2.15
C ASN A 95 -4.00 -6.04 -1.31
N LEU A 96 -2.71 -5.88 -0.99
CA LEU A 96 -1.92 -6.93 -0.36
C LEU A 96 -1.27 -6.46 0.95
N VAL A 97 -1.11 -7.39 1.87
CA VAL A 97 -0.07 -7.40 2.89
C VAL A 97 1.00 -8.37 2.39
N LEU A 98 2.25 -7.94 2.39
CA LEU A 98 3.36 -8.74 1.88
C LEU A 98 4.14 -9.36 3.04
N MET A 99 4.44 -10.65 2.95
CA MET A 99 5.30 -11.36 3.89
C MET A 99 6.34 -12.18 3.15
N GLU A 100 7.59 -12.07 3.59
CA GLU A 100 8.70 -12.87 3.11
C GLU A 100 9.04 -14.01 4.11
N ALA A 101 8.98 -15.22 3.64
CA ALA A 101 9.47 -16.41 4.34
C ALA A 101 10.79 -16.86 3.68
N ASP A 102 11.89 -16.17 4.01
CA ASP A 102 13.21 -16.42 3.42
C ASP A 102 13.91 -17.64 4.01
N PHE A 103 14.62 -18.39 3.16
CA PHE A 103 15.46 -19.54 3.48
C PHE A 103 16.90 -19.31 2.99
N PRO A 104 17.62 -18.36 3.61
CA PRO A 104 18.95 -17.97 3.16
C PRO A 104 19.98 -19.08 3.42
N ARG A 105 21.03 -19.12 2.59
CA ARG A 105 22.19 -20.02 2.76
C ARG A 105 23.44 -19.30 3.26
N ALA A 106 23.67 -18.09 2.77
CA ALA A 106 24.85 -17.31 3.10
C ALA A 106 24.61 -16.28 4.22
N LYS A 107 23.35 -15.93 4.49
CA LYS A 107 22.98 -14.94 5.52
C LYS A 107 22.58 -15.64 6.82
N ALA A 108 23.00 -15.08 7.95
CA ALA A 108 22.49 -15.52 9.24
C ALA A 108 21.03 -15.13 9.42
N GLN A 109 20.24 -16.01 10.01
CA GLN A 109 18.84 -15.76 10.32
C GLN A 109 18.58 -16.06 11.81
N ALA A 110 17.77 -15.25 12.48
CA ALA A 110 17.39 -15.47 13.86
C ALA A 110 16.68 -16.83 14.02
N VAL A 111 17.00 -17.55 15.09
CA VAL A 111 16.48 -18.90 15.34
C VAL A 111 14.95 -18.97 15.31
N GLY A 112 14.28 -17.99 15.93
CA GLY A 112 12.81 -17.91 15.94
C GLY A 112 12.21 -17.72 14.54
N LEU A 113 12.83 -16.87 13.71
CA LEU A 113 12.40 -16.63 12.34
C LEU A 113 12.60 -17.89 11.46
N LYS A 114 13.76 -18.53 11.58
CA LYS A 114 14.03 -19.80 10.87
C LYS A 114 12.99 -20.87 11.24
N LYS A 115 12.69 -21.02 12.52
CA LYS A 115 11.68 -21.95 12.99
C LYS A 115 10.30 -21.65 12.42
N GLN A 116 9.86 -20.38 12.50
CA GLN A 116 8.59 -19.95 11.91
C GLN A 116 8.49 -20.29 10.42
N ASN A 117 9.53 -19.96 9.65
CA ASN A 117 9.53 -20.20 8.20
C ASN A 117 9.47 -21.70 7.88
N GLN A 118 10.17 -22.53 8.65
CA GLN A 118 10.10 -24.00 8.52
C GLN A 118 8.70 -24.53 8.83
N GLU A 119 8.07 -24.07 9.91
CA GLU A 119 6.71 -24.46 10.28
C GLU A 119 5.69 -24.07 9.20
N LEU A 120 5.81 -22.86 8.66
CA LEU A 120 4.96 -22.40 7.55
C LEU A 120 5.19 -23.22 6.28
N ALA A 121 6.45 -23.54 5.95
CA ALA A 121 6.76 -24.38 4.78
C ALA A 121 6.14 -25.78 4.91
N GLN A 122 6.15 -26.37 6.11
CA GLN A 122 5.46 -27.64 6.38
C GLN A 122 3.95 -27.50 6.29
N GLN A 123 3.38 -26.46 6.91
CA GLN A 123 1.93 -26.18 6.90
C GLN A 123 1.39 -26.04 5.48
N TYR A 124 2.07 -25.32 4.62
CA TYR A 124 1.66 -25.08 3.23
C TYR A 124 2.25 -26.09 2.23
N GLN A 125 2.98 -27.11 2.71
CA GLN A 125 3.55 -28.19 1.91
C GLN A 125 4.46 -27.66 0.77
N ILE A 126 5.31 -26.69 1.08
CA ILE A 126 6.20 -26.07 0.10
C ILE A 126 7.22 -27.07 -0.42
N GLN A 127 7.23 -27.33 -1.73
CA GLN A 127 8.10 -28.28 -2.39
C GLN A 127 9.30 -27.65 -3.10
N GLY A 128 9.27 -26.33 -3.30
CA GLY A 128 10.32 -25.62 -4.01
C GLY A 128 10.19 -24.12 -3.93
N PHE A 129 11.12 -23.40 -4.55
CA PHE A 129 11.17 -21.94 -4.54
C PHE A 129 11.30 -21.36 -5.96
N PRO A 130 10.68 -20.21 -6.24
CA PRO A 130 9.74 -19.49 -5.38
C PRO A 130 8.37 -20.18 -5.33
N THR A 131 7.72 -20.14 -4.17
CA THR A 131 6.30 -20.49 -4.03
C THR A 131 5.60 -19.37 -3.28
N ILE A 132 4.52 -18.87 -3.85
CA ILE A 132 3.73 -17.78 -3.30
C ILE A 132 2.38 -18.33 -2.84
N ILE A 133 2.12 -18.25 -1.54
CA ILE A 133 0.83 -18.62 -0.96
C ILE A 133 0.00 -17.36 -0.80
N VAL A 134 -1.23 -17.38 -1.31
CA VAL A 134 -2.18 -16.28 -1.17
C VAL A 134 -3.27 -16.69 -0.20
N LEU A 135 -3.44 -15.88 0.85
CA LEU A 135 -4.45 -16.10 1.90
C LEU A 135 -5.45 -14.96 1.91
N ASN A 136 -6.69 -15.26 2.28
CA ASN A 136 -7.67 -14.22 2.61
C ASN A 136 -7.44 -13.65 4.02
N GLY A 137 -8.21 -12.63 4.41
CA GLY A 137 -8.11 -11.99 5.73
C GLY A 137 -8.35 -12.93 6.92
N ASP A 138 -9.01 -14.07 6.72
CA ASP A 138 -9.22 -15.10 7.74
C ASP A 138 -8.10 -16.14 7.80
N GLY A 139 -7.07 -16.00 6.94
CA GLY A 139 -5.92 -16.92 6.90
C GLY A 139 -6.17 -18.20 6.10
N GLN A 140 -7.26 -18.27 5.34
CA GLN A 140 -7.54 -19.40 4.46
C GLN A 140 -6.74 -19.25 3.17
N LYS A 141 -6.08 -20.33 2.73
CA LYS A 141 -5.39 -20.38 1.43
C LYS A 141 -6.42 -20.32 0.29
N ILE A 142 -6.31 -19.28 -0.53
CA ILE A 142 -7.16 -19.08 -1.71
C ILE A 142 -6.42 -19.34 -3.02
N GLY A 143 -5.09 -19.44 -2.98
CA GLY A 143 -4.30 -19.77 -4.15
C GLY A 143 -2.83 -19.99 -3.87
N GLU A 144 -2.16 -20.51 -4.90
CA GLU A 144 -0.72 -20.73 -4.93
C GLU A 144 -0.21 -20.31 -6.30
N LEU A 145 0.86 -19.54 -6.32
CA LEU A 145 1.54 -19.06 -7.52
C LEU A 145 3.02 -19.40 -7.44
N GLY A 146 3.69 -19.36 -8.57
CA GLY A 146 5.14 -19.46 -8.68
C GLY A 146 5.65 -18.38 -9.63
N TYR A 147 6.90 -18.54 -10.08
CA TYR A 147 7.39 -17.72 -11.19
C TYR A 147 6.57 -18.02 -12.45
N MET A 148 6.18 -16.97 -13.14
CA MET A 148 5.51 -17.04 -14.44
C MET A 148 6.06 -15.96 -15.38
N GLU A 149 6.07 -16.26 -16.66
CA GLU A 149 6.45 -15.28 -17.68
C GLU A 149 5.38 -14.20 -17.85
N GLY A 150 5.78 -13.03 -18.35
CA GLY A 150 4.88 -11.89 -18.56
C GLY A 150 4.95 -10.82 -17.48
N GLY A 151 5.81 -11.00 -16.48
CA GLY A 151 6.15 -9.98 -15.48
C GLY A 151 5.00 -9.55 -14.57
N ALA A 152 5.09 -8.33 -14.04
CA ALA A 152 4.15 -7.82 -13.03
C ALA A 152 2.70 -7.81 -13.49
N THR A 153 2.42 -7.46 -14.74
CA THR A 153 1.05 -7.38 -15.27
C THR A 153 0.36 -8.75 -15.26
N THR A 154 1.06 -9.79 -15.71
CA THR A 154 0.52 -11.16 -15.72
C THR A 154 0.32 -11.67 -14.30
N PHE A 155 1.31 -11.44 -13.42
CA PHE A 155 1.22 -11.84 -12.02
C PHE A 155 0.05 -11.19 -11.29
N ILE A 156 -0.17 -9.88 -11.49
CA ILE A 156 -1.31 -9.15 -10.94
C ILE A 156 -2.63 -9.70 -11.48
N ALA A 157 -2.71 -10.06 -12.76
CA ALA A 157 -3.92 -10.64 -13.33
C ALA A 157 -4.30 -11.97 -12.66
N GLU A 158 -3.33 -12.82 -12.32
CA GLU A 158 -3.57 -14.05 -11.57
C GLU A 158 -4.02 -13.77 -10.12
N LEU A 159 -3.40 -12.79 -9.43
CA LEU A 159 -3.86 -12.37 -8.11
C LEU A 159 -5.31 -11.86 -8.14
N GLU A 160 -5.70 -11.12 -9.19
CA GLU A 160 -7.07 -10.64 -9.35
C GLU A 160 -8.08 -11.76 -9.59
N LYS A 161 -7.69 -12.85 -10.25
CA LYS A 161 -8.55 -14.03 -10.36
C LYS A 161 -8.80 -14.67 -8.99
N LEU A 162 -7.74 -14.85 -8.20
CA LEU A 162 -7.85 -15.40 -6.85
C LEU A 162 -8.68 -14.52 -5.91
N ARG A 163 -8.62 -13.20 -6.08
CA ARG A 163 -9.38 -12.25 -5.26
C ARG A 163 -10.88 -12.26 -5.55
N LYS A 164 -11.28 -12.65 -6.78
CA LYS A 164 -12.66 -12.63 -7.24
C LYS A 164 -13.38 -13.98 -7.13
N GLY A 165 -12.62 -15.08 -7.01
CA GLY A 165 -13.17 -16.43 -6.84
C GLY A 165 -13.50 -16.73 -5.41
#